data_545c30c030d662e32229e871e728b723
#
_entry.id   545c30c030d662e32229e871e728b723
#
_cell.length_a   1.000
_cell.length_b   1.000
_cell.length_c   1.000
_cell.angle_alpha   90.00
_cell.angle_beta   90.00
_cell.angle_gamma   90.00
#
_symmetry.space_group_name_H-M   'P 1'
#
loop_
_entity.id
_entity.type
_entity.pdbx_description
1 polymer ?
#
loop_
_entity_poly.entity_id
_entity_poly.type
_entity_poly.pdbx_seq_one_letter_code
_entity_poly.pdbx_strand_id
1 'polypeptide(L)'
;MSNEKAKAVLLIEKIRLVESELFSLSAKYGVKSVEELDKKIKGGMLTEKIVGDDIFALDYLIEEKEKLEQELTKLHIKKSEVWKNLQNLLGLPKLSFRI
;
A
#
# COMPACT_ATOMS: atom_id res chain seq x y z
N MET A 1 8.19 22.55 10.21
CA MET A 1 7.72 21.15 10.27
C MET A 1 8.70 20.32 11.03
N SER A 2 8.22 19.46 11.94
CA SER A 2 9.11 18.52 12.57
C SER A 2 9.59 17.50 11.55
N ASN A 3 10.82 17.01 11.71
CA ASN A 3 11.37 15.97 10.83
C ASN A 3 10.50 14.73 10.79
N GLU A 4 9.78 14.43 11.87
CA GLU A 4 8.89 13.28 11.94
C GLU A 4 7.68 13.42 11.02
N LYS A 5 7.10 14.62 10.93
CA LYS A 5 5.98 14.86 10.00
C LYS A 5 6.42 14.71 8.55
N ALA A 6 7.58 15.23 8.20
CA ALA A 6 8.13 15.08 6.86
C ALA A 6 8.40 13.61 6.52
N LYS A 7 8.95 12.85 7.46
CA LYS A 7 9.15 11.40 7.29
C LYS A 7 7.83 10.66 7.14
N ALA A 8 6.82 11.00 7.94
CA ALA A 8 5.51 10.37 7.85
C ALA A 8 4.84 10.60 6.51
N VAL A 9 4.88 11.83 5.99
CA VAL A 9 4.34 12.15 4.68
C VAL A 9 5.04 11.34 3.59
N LEU A 10 6.37 11.27 3.64
CA LEU A 10 7.15 10.51 2.67
C LEU A 10 6.83 9.02 2.72
N LEU A 11 6.71 8.45 3.93
CA LEU A 11 6.34 7.05 4.11
C LEU A 11 4.94 6.75 3.55
N ILE A 12 3.99 7.63 3.79
CA ILE A 12 2.63 7.46 3.28
C ILE A 12 2.60 7.54 1.76
N GLU A 13 3.36 8.44 1.15
CA GLU A 13 3.49 8.50 -0.30
C GLU A 13 4.06 7.22 -0.87
N LYS A 14 5.08 6.66 -0.25
CA LYS A 14 5.67 5.39 -0.66
C LYS A 14 4.68 4.23 -0.51
N ILE A 15 3.93 4.20 0.59
CA ILE A 15 2.89 3.20 0.81
C ILE A 15 1.84 3.27 -0.29
N ARG A 16 1.40 4.47 -0.65
CA ARG A 16 0.42 4.65 -1.72
C ARG A 16 0.92 4.16 -3.07
N LEU A 17 2.20 4.39 -3.38
CA LEU A 17 2.80 3.89 -4.62
C LEU A 17 2.83 2.37 -4.64
N VAL A 18 3.21 1.75 -3.53
CA VAL A 18 3.21 0.29 -3.40
C VAL A 18 1.79 -0.27 -3.54
N GLU A 19 0.81 0.35 -2.87
CA GLU A 19 -0.59 -0.07 -2.98
C GLU A 19 -1.12 0.06 -4.40
N SER A 20 -0.72 1.13 -5.10
CA SER A 20 -1.09 1.32 -6.51
C SER A 20 -0.53 0.21 -7.40
N GLU A 21 0.71 -0.19 -7.18
CA GLU A 21 1.32 -1.29 -7.91
C GLU A 21 0.66 -2.63 -7.58
N LEU A 22 0.33 -2.86 -6.30
CA LEU A 22 -0.42 -4.05 -5.88
C LEU A 22 -1.80 -4.10 -6.53
N PHE A 23 -2.48 -2.97 -6.60
CA PHE A 23 -3.77 -2.87 -7.27
C PHE A 23 -3.66 -3.18 -8.76
N SER A 24 -2.65 -2.63 -9.43
CA SER A 24 -2.42 -2.88 -10.86
C SER A 24 -2.13 -4.35 -11.11
N LEU A 25 -1.36 -4.98 -10.25
CA LEU A 25 -1.04 -6.40 -10.34
C LEU A 25 -2.30 -7.25 -10.16
N SER A 26 -3.13 -6.90 -9.18
CA SER A 26 -4.41 -7.59 -8.95
C SER A 26 -5.35 -7.45 -10.14
N ALA A 27 -5.46 -6.25 -10.69
CA ALA A 27 -6.30 -5.97 -11.85
C ALA A 27 -5.88 -6.77 -13.08
N LYS A 28 -4.58 -7.01 -13.24
CA LYS A 28 -4.04 -7.83 -14.33
C LYS A 28 -4.64 -9.25 -14.32
N TYR A 29 -4.95 -9.77 -13.14
CA TYR A 29 -5.53 -11.11 -12.98
C TYR A 29 -7.03 -11.09 -12.72
N GLY A 30 -7.67 -9.95 -12.94
CA GLY A 30 -9.11 -9.81 -12.83
C GLY A 30 -9.68 -9.90 -11.41
N VAL A 31 -8.86 -9.63 -10.41
CA VAL A 31 -9.30 -9.64 -9.01
C VAL A 31 -9.36 -8.22 -8.46
N LYS A 32 -10.12 -8.03 -7.39
CA LYS A 32 -10.36 -6.70 -6.81
C LYS A 32 -9.37 -6.31 -5.73
N SER A 33 -8.67 -7.29 -5.16
CA SER A 33 -7.73 -7.03 -4.08
C SER A 33 -6.53 -7.96 -4.14
N VAL A 34 -5.45 -7.57 -3.46
CA VAL A 34 -4.26 -8.39 -3.34
C VAL A 34 -4.55 -9.66 -2.55
N GLU A 35 -5.49 -9.61 -1.60
CA GLU A 35 -5.90 -10.76 -0.80
C GLU A 35 -6.57 -11.82 -1.69
N GLU A 36 -7.42 -11.39 -2.62
CA GLU A 36 -8.03 -12.31 -3.58
C GLU A 36 -6.99 -12.93 -4.51
N LEU A 37 -6.02 -12.14 -4.94
CA LEU A 37 -4.93 -12.63 -5.79
C LEU A 37 -4.13 -13.71 -5.06
N ASP A 38 -3.76 -13.45 -3.81
CA ASP A 38 -3.00 -14.37 -2.98
C ASP A 38 -3.78 -15.68 -2.77
N LYS A 39 -5.08 -15.59 -2.51
CA LYS A 39 -5.94 -16.76 -2.36
C LYS A 39 -5.99 -17.60 -3.63
N LYS A 40 -6.08 -16.98 -4.79
CA LYS A 40 -6.11 -17.69 -6.06
C LYS A 40 -4.78 -18.41 -6.35
N ILE A 41 -3.67 -17.79 -5.99
CA ILE A 41 -2.35 -18.41 -6.14
C ILE A 41 -2.21 -19.59 -5.18
N LYS A 42 -2.54 -19.41 -3.92
CA LYS A 42 -2.45 -20.46 -2.90
C LYS A 42 -3.42 -21.60 -3.15
N GLY A 43 -4.59 -21.28 -3.68
CA GLY A 43 -5.60 -22.28 -4.01
C GLY A 43 -5.35 -23.03 -5.32
N GLY A 44 -4.29 -22.69 -6.04
CA GLY A 44 -3.94 -23.37 -7.29
C GLY A 44 -4.75 -22.94 -8.50
N MET A 45 -5.63 -21.94 -8.37
CA MET A 45 -6.38 -21.40 -9.50
C MET A 45 -5.50 -20.60 -10.46
N LEU A 46 -4.43 -20.01 -9.93
CA LEU A 46 -3.38 -19.36 -10.70
C LEU A 46 -2.07 -20.07 -10.40
N THR A 47 -1.49 -20.69 -11.41
CA THR A 47 -0.24 -21.44 -11.27
C THR A 47 0.95 -20.51 -11.47
N GLU A 48 2.13 -20.95 -11.01
CA GLU A 48 3.39 -20.24 -11.25
C GLU A 48 3.63 -20.02 -12.74
N LYS A 49 3.17 -20.94 -13.57
CA LYS A 49 3.30 -20.85 -15.03
C LYS A 49 2.50 -19.69 -15.60
N ILE A 50 1.31 -19.41 -15.03
CA ILE A 50 0.44 -18.32 -15.46
C ILE A 50 0.94 -16.97 -14.91
N VAL A 51 1.30 -16.97 -13.62
CA VAL A 51 1.67 -15.74 -12.89
C VAL A 51 3.13 -15.35 -13.18
N GLY A 52 4.00 -16.35 -13.38
CA GLY A 52 5.40 -16.12 -13.70
C GLY A 52 6.12 -15.28 -12.66
N ASP A 53 6.89 -14.29 -13.11
CA ASP A 53 7.66 -13.42 -12.23
C ASP A 53 6.80 -12.50 -11.37
N ASP A 54 5.52 -12.39 -11.68
CA ASP A 54 4.60 -11.55 -10.88
C ASP A 54 4.45 -12.06 -9.43
N ILE A 55 4.71 -13.35 -9.19
CA ILE A 55 4.75 -13.89 -7.82
C ILE A 55 5.82 -13.19 -6.99
N PHE A 56 7.01 -13.03 -7.56
CA PHE A 56 8.12 -12.36 -6.87
C PHE A 56 7.82 -10.88 -6.67
N ALA A 57 7.23 -10.23 -7.67
CA ALA A 57 6.81 -8.83 -7.56
C ALA A 57 5.77 -8.68 -6.46
N LEU A 58 4.80 -9.58 -6.39
CA LEU A 58 3.75 -9.57 -5.36
C LEU A 58 4.36 -9.69 -3.96
N ASP A 59 5.23 -10.68 -3.76
CA ASP A 59 5.89 -10.90 -2.47
C ASP A 59 6.73 -9.70 -2.05
N TYR A 60 7.48 -9.15 -2.99
CA TYR A 60 8.30 -7.95 -2.75
C TYR A 60 7.45 -6.75 -2.33
N LEU A 61 6.36 -6.50 -3.04
CA LEU A 61 5.48 -5.36 -2.77
C LEU A 61 4.78 -5.50 -1.41
N ILE A 62 4.33 -6.70 -1.07
CA ILE A 62 3.71 -6.96 0.24
C ILE A 62 4.71 -6.72 1.35
N GLU A 63 5.92 -7.25 1.22
CA GLU A 63 6.98 -7.07 2.20
C GLU A 63 7.37 -5.60 2.36
N GLU A 64 7.49 -4.89 1.24
CA GLU A 64 7.81 -3.47 1.24
C GLU A 64 6.73 -2.65 1.93
N LYS A 65 5.46 -2.94 1.67
CA LYS A 65 4.34 -2.29 2.34
C LYS A 65 4.39 -2.49 3.84
N GLU A 66 4.63 -3.72 4.29
CA GLU A 66 4.73 -4.03 5.72
C GLU A 66 5.86 -3.27 6.39
N LYS A 67 7.02 -3.20 5.74
CA LYS A 67 8.16 -2.42 6.25
C LYS A 67 7.82 -0.95 6.40
N LEU A 68 7.20 -0.37 5.39
CA LEU A 68 6.83 1.05 5.41
C LEU A 68 5.79 1.33 6.49
N GLU A 69 4.81 0.45 6.66
CA GLU A 69 3.80 0.57 7.70
C GLU A 69 4.43 0.46 9.10
N GLN A 70 5.39 -0.44 9.29
CA GLN A 70 6.11 -0.57 10.56
C GLN A 70 6.92 0.68 10.87
N GLU A 71 7.60 1.25 9.88
CA GLU A 71 8.33 2.50 10.06
C GLU A 71 7.38 3.64 10.44
N LEU A 72 6.22 3.68 9.81
CA LEU A 72 5.21 4.70 10.11
C LEU A 72 4.70 4.59 11.55
N THR A 73 4.47 3.36 12.04
CA THR A 73 4.00 3.15 13.42
C THR A 73 5.02 3.54 14.48
N LYS A 74 6.31 3.56 14.13
CA LYS A 74 7.37 4.01 15.04
C LYS A 74 7.38 5.52 15.24
N LEU A 75 6.73 6.27 14.37
CA LEU A 75 6.65 7.72 14.50
C LEU A 75 5.53 8.09 15.45
N HIS A 76 5.80 9.04 16.35
CA HIS A 76 4.84 9.51 17.33
C HIS A 76 3.93 10.60 16.74
N ILE A 77 3.25 10.27 15.64
CA ILE A 77 2.38 11.21 14.94
C ILE A 77 1.02 10.58 14.79
N LYS A 78 -0.02 11.36 15.05
CA LYS A 78 -1.39 10.92 14.84
C LYS A 78 -1.64 10.76 13.34
N LYS A 79 -2.15 9.60 12.93
CA LYS A 79 -2.48 9.31 11.53
C LYS A 79 -3.40 10.36 10.93
N SER A 80 -4.34 10.88 11.71
CA SER A 80 -5.28 11.91 11.28
C SER A 80 -4.59 13.21 10.84
N GLU A 81 -3.54 13.63 11.54
CA GLU A 81 -2.79 14.83 11.19
C GLU A 81 -2.00 14.67 9.90
N VAL A 82 -1.36 13.52 9.75
CA VAL A 82 -0.59 13.22 8.54
C VAL A 82 -1.50 13.14 7.32
N TRP A 83 -2.64 12.50 7.48
CA TRP A 83 -3.62 12.39 6.41
C TRP A 83 -4.18 13.76 6.01
N LYS A 84 -4.46 14.60 6.98
CA LYS A 84 -4.94 15.96 6.75
C LYS A 84 -3.94 16.77 5.94
N ASN A 85 -2.66 16.67 6.28
CA ASN A 85 -1.58 17.34 5.56
C ASN A 85 -1.45 16.81 4.13
N LEU A 86 -1.59 15.49 3.94
CA LEU A 86 -1.57 14.88 2.62
C LEU A 86 -2.71 15.36 1.75
N GLN A 87 -3.92 15.44 2.29
CA GLN A 87 -5.07 15.95 1.57
C GLN A 87 -4.83 17.38 1.08
N ASN A 88 -4.27 18.23 1.93
CA ASN A 88 -3.97 19.61 1.59
C ASN A 88 -2.88 19.70 0.52
N LEU A 89 -1.83 18.89 0.61
CA LEU A 89 -0.73 18.88 -0.34
C LEU A 89 -1.13 18.36 -1.72
N LEU A 90 -1.98 17.35 -1.75
CA LEU A 90 -2.35 16.68 -2.99
C LEU A 90 -3.67 17.20 -3.57
N GLY A 91 -4.31 18.16 -2.91
CA GLY A 91 -5.60 18.69 -3.34
C GLY A 91 -6.71 17.63 -3.33
N LEU A 92 -6.58 16.61 -2.51
CA LEU A 92 -7.58 15.55 -2.40
C LEU A 92 -8.83 16.06 -1.69
N PRO A 93 -10.02 15.53 -2.05
CA PRO A 93 -11.23 15.91 -1.35
C PRO A 93 -11.17 15.48 0.11
N LYS A 94 -11.81 16.26 0.97
CA LYS A 94 -11.91 15.92 2.39
C LYS A 94 -12.71 14.64 2.55
N LEU A 95 -12.03 13.59 2.95
CA LEU A 95 -12.68 12.36 3.34
C LEU A 95 -12.95 12.39 4.83
N SER A 96 -14.18 12.09 5.22
CA SER A 96 -14.46 11.95 6.64
C SER A 96 -13.90 10.62 7.12
N PHE A 97 -12.91 10.70 8.01
CA PHE A 97 -12.40 9.52 8.67
C PHE A 97 -13.26 9.19 9.86
N ARG A 98 -13.87 8.03 9.81
CA ARG A 98 -14.36 7.40 11.02
C ARG A 98 -13.25 6.49 11.53
N ILE A 99 -12.60 6.95 12.53
CA ILE A 99 -11.70 6.13 13.29
C ILE A 99 -12.42 5.68 14.54
#